data_14ae574560ca3f92527f13477fd6f81e
#
_entry.id   14ae574560ca3f92527f13477fd6f81e
#
_cell.length_a   1.000
_cell.length_b   1.000
_cell.length_c   1.000
_cell.angle_alpha   90.00
_cell.angle_beta   90.00
_cell.angle_gamma   90.00
#
_symmetry.space_group_name_H-M   'P 1'
#
loop_
_entity.id
_entity.type
_entity.pdbx_description
1 polymer ?
#
loop_
_entity_poly.entity_id
_entity_poly.type
_entity_poly.pdbx_seq_one_letter_code
_entity_poly.pdbx_strand_id
1 'polypeptide(L)'
;MILRKWEVRPLDKERAAFAQTYGVPFFLAMLMNIRGLDDAAHLREFLGEGEPLSDPFLLKDMDKAAARITRAVDNMEKIAVYGDYDADGVTSTAMLYSYLETRGADVIFYIPQREGEGYGMNIGAVEYLKEKGVSLIVTVDNGISSVQEVARANELGIDVVVTDHHRPQEILPDAVAVVDAYRPDDTSPYKHFSGVGIAFKLLMALEDGAGDVEDLL
;
A
#
# COMPACT_ATOMS: atom_id res chain seq x y z
N MET A 1 -16.45 -3.71 34.89
CA MET A 1 -15.57 -2.59 34.52
C MET A 1 -14.13 -3.11 34.56
N ILE A 2 -13.48 -3.33 33.40
CA ILE A 2 -12.10 -3.81 33.34
C ILE A 2 -11.21 -2.58 33.52
N LEU A 3 -10.58 -2.47 34.69
CA LEU A 3 -9.56 -1.44 34.93
C LEU A 3 -8.32 -1.82 34.11
N ARG A 4 -8.04 -1.06 33.05
CA ARG A 4 -6.78 -1.20 32.29
C ARG A 4 -5.63 -0.69 33.14
N LYS A 5 -4.66 -1.56 33.40
CA LYS A 5 -3.42 -1.19 34.09
C LYS A 5 -2.49 -0.51 33.07
N TRP A 6 -2.05 0.68 33.40
CA TRP A 6 -1.01 1.36 32.63
C TRP A 6 0.36 0.77 32.99
N GLU A 7 1.10 0.35 31.99
CA GLU A 7 2.51 -0.03 32.14
C GLU A 7 3.38 1.03 31.49
N VAL A 8 4.22 1.65 32.31
CA VAL A 8 5.22 2.62 31.82
C VAL A 8 6.50 1.83 31.55
N ARG A 9 6.99 1.86 30.31
CA ARG A 9 8.27 1.26 29.95
C ARG A 9 9.39 2.00 30.70
N PRO A 10 10.31 1.29 31.36
CA PRO A 10 11.44 1.93 32.02
C PRO A 10 12.35 2.57 30.97
N LEU A 11 12.83 3.76 31.27
CA LEU A 11 13.81 4.43 30.45
C LEU A 11 15.20 3.91 30.77
N ASP A 12 15.92 3.42 29.79
CA ASP A 12 17.36 3.17 29.86
C ASP A 12 18.11 4.43 29.47
N LYS A 13 18.66 5.12 30.47
CA LYS A 13 19.36 6.39 30.27
C LYS A 13 20.67 6.24 29.51
N GLU A 14 21.37 5.10 29.66
CA GLU A 14 22.63 4.85 28.97
C GLU A 14 22.38 4.63 27.48
N ARG A 15 21.35 3.84 27.13
CA ARG A 15 20.94 3.64 25.74
C ARG A 15 20.37 4.91 25.11
N ALA A 16 19.60 5.71 25.87
CA ALA A 16 19.16 7.01 25.38
C ALA A 16 20.32 7.96 25.12
N ALA A 17 21.37 7.94 25.95
CA ALA A 17 22.57 8.73 25.73
C ALA A 17 23.31 8.34 24.44
N PHE A 18 23.25 7.07 24.03
CA PHE A 18 23.83 6.61 22.77
C PHE A 18 23.26 7.36 21.56
N ALA A 19 21.92 7.53 21.49
CA ALA A 19 21.29 8.26 20.39
C ALA A 19 21.73 9.74 20.31
N GLN A 20 22.15 10.35 21.41
CA GLN A 20 22.68 11.71 21.41
C GLN A 20 24.00 11.84 20.63
N THR A 21 24.79 10.77 20.51
CA THR A 21 26.01 10.78 19.69
C THR A 21 25.74 11.05 18.21
N TYR A 22 24.50 10.87 17.77
CA TYR A 22 24.00 11.17 16.41
C TYR A 22 23.35 12.56 16.31
N GLY A 23 23.57 13.45 17.28
CA GLY A 23 23.03 14.80 17.27
C GLY A 23 21.53 14.88 17.63
N VAL A 24 20.94 13.82 18.10
CA VAL A 24 19.51 13.76 18.47
C VAL A 24 19.30 14.40 19.85
N PRO A 25 18.33 15.34 20.02
CA PRO A 25 18.00 15.91 21.31
C PRO A 25 17.62 14.82 22.35
N PHE A 26 18.01 15.02 23.61
CA PHE A 26 17.85 13.98 24.67
C PHE A 26 16.42 13.45 24.79
N PHE A 27 15.42 14.32 24.72
CA PHE A 27 14.00 13.90 24.78
C PHE A 27 13.64 12.95 23.63
N LEU A 28 14.06 13.28 22.40
CA LEU A 28 13.82 12.43 21.24
C LEU A 28 14.61 11.10 21.36
N ALA A 29 15.85 11.16 21.82
CA ALA A 29 16.65 9.97 22.12
C ALA A 29 15.98 9.03 23.13
N MET A 30 15.30 9.58 24.14
CA MET A 30 14.50 8.79 25.07
C MET A 30 13.33 8.08 24.39
N LEU A 31 12.59 8.78 23.53
CA LEU A 31 11.48 8.18 22.78
C LEU A 31 11.96 7.10 21.81
N MET A 32 13.08 7.32 21.14
CA MET A 32 13.70 6.34 20.25
C MET A 32 14.09 5.08 21.02
N ASN A 33 14.73 5.20 22.19
CA ASN A 33 15.07 4.06 23.04
C ASN A 33 13.83 3.27 23.47
N ILE A 34 12.76 3.94 23.92
CA ILE A 34 11.50 3.29 24.33
C ILE A 34 10.88 2.52 23.16
N ARG A 35 11.14 2.93 21.92
CA ARG A 35 10.66 2.29 20.67
C ARG A 35 11.60 1.22 20.13
N GLY A 36 12.74 0.97 20.81
CA GLY A 36 13.71 -0.05 20.40
C GLY A 36 14.71 0.40 19.33
N LEU A 37 14.81 1.71 19.06
CA LEU A 37 15.81 2.29 18.16
C LEU A 37 17.08 2.57 18.99
N ASP A 38 17.77 1.51 19.41
CA ASP A 38 18.87 1.57 20.37
C ASP A 38 20.22 1.07 19.83
N ASP A 39 20.28 0.76 18.53
CA ASP A 39 21.54 0.45 17.83
C ASP A 39 21.82 1.42 16.65
N ALA A 40 23.07 1.41 16.18
CA ALA A 40 23.55 2.35 15.18
C ALA A 40 22.91 2.18 13.81
N ALA A 41 22.49 0.96 13.45
CA ALA A 41 21.88 0.68 12.15
C ALA A 41 20.44 1.23 12.10
N HIS A 42 19.62 0.85 13.07
CA HIS A 42 18.25 1.35 13.20
C HIS A 42 18.15 2.87 13.37
N LEU A 43 19.13 3.48 14.11
CA LEU A 43 19.17 4.94 14.25
C LEU A 43 19.48 5.65 12.94
N ARG A 44 20.43 5.16 12.15
CA ARG A 44 20.75 5.76 10.84
C ARG A 44 19.61 5.62 9.86
N GLU A 45 19.01 4.43 9.79
CA GLU A 45 17.83 4.19 8.98
C GLU A 45 16.70 5.16 9.33
N PHE A 46 16.38 5.30 10.62
CA PHE A 46 15.32 6.19 11.08
C PHE A 46 15.63 7.69 10.84
N LEU A 47 16.90 8.08 10.88
CA LEU A 47 17.35 9.46 10.63
C LEU A 47 17.49 9.80 9.13
N GLY A 48 17.12 8.88 8.23
CA GLY A 48 17.20 9.10 6.79
C GLY A 48 18.59 8.88 6.18
N GLU A 49 19.50 8.28 6.95
CA GLU A 49 20.84 7.86 6.45
C GLU A 49 20.81 6.38 6.03
N GLY A 50 19.62 5.89 5.69
CA GLY A 50 19.35 4.48 5.52
C GLY A 50 19.72 3.92 4.15
N GLU A 51 19.52 2.61 4.03
CA GLU A 51 19.63 1.84 2.80
C GLU A 51 18.70 2.40 1.71
N PRO A 52 19.07 2.26 0.43
CA PRO A 52 18.16 2.59 -0.66
C PRO A 52 16.82 1.84 -0.53
N LEU A 53 15.79 2.38 -1.13
CA LEU A 53 14.46 1.76 -1.11
C LEU A 53 14.54 0.29 -1.54
N SER A 54 13.92 -0.59 -0.75
CA SER A 54 13.91 -2.03 -1.04
C SER A 54 13.28 -2.33 -2.40
N ASP A 55 13.76 -3.40 -3.06
CA ASP A 55 13.20 -3.89 -4.30
C ASP A 55 11.68 -4.14 -4.16
N PRO A 56 10.82 -3.54 -5.01
CA PRO A 56 9.38 -3.73 -4.98
C PRO A 56 8.97 -5.19 -5.23
N PHE A 57 9.76 -5.95 -5.99
CA PHE A 57 9.47 -7.36 -6.32
C PHE A 57 9.67 -8.33 -5.14
N LEU A 58 10.14 -7.85 -4.00
CA LEU A 58 10.11 -8.61 -2.74
C LEU A 58 8.68 -8.80 -2.20
N LEU A 59 7.75 -7.92 -2.58
CA LEU A 59 6.33 -8.08 -2.24
C LEU A 59 5.70 -9.16 -3.14
N LYS A 60 4.97 -10.06 -2.52
CA LYS A 60 4.29 -11.17 -3.20
C LYS A 60 3.32 -10.65 -4.27
N ASP A 61 3.32 -11.29 -5.44
CA ASP A 61 2.49 -10.97 -6.62
C ASP A 61 2.73 -9.58 -7.24
N MET A 62 3.75 -8.82 -6.81
CA MET A 62 4.07 -7.53 -7.41
C MET A 62 4.42 -7.66 -8.89
N ASP A 63 5.13 -8.70 -9.28
CA ASP A 63 5.45 -9.02 -10.67
C ASP A 63 4.20 -9.23 -11.53
N LYS A 64 3.21 -9.96 -11.00
CA LYS A 64 1.92 -10.18 -11.68
C LYS A 64 1.10 -8.89 -11.77
N ALA A 65 1.11 -8.07 -10.70
CA ALA A 65 0.42 -6.80 -10.67
C ALA A 65 0.98 -5.86 -11.75
N ALA A 66 2.30 -5.66 -11.77
CA ALA A 66 2.98 -4.83 -12.75
C ALA A 66 2.73 -5.34 -14.18
N ALA A 67 2.90 -6.64 -14.43
CA ALA A 67 2.68 -7.24 -15.74
C ALA A 67 1.22 -7.08 -16.23
N ARG A 68 0.22 -7.20 -15.34
CA ARG A 68 -1.19 -7.04 -15.71
C ARG A 68 -1.52 -5.59 -16.05
N ILE A 69 -1.00 -4.64 -15.27
CA ILE A 69 -1.23 -3.21 -15.49
C ILE A 69 -0.53 -2.77 -16.79
N THR A 70 0.73 -3.13 -17.00
CA THR A 70 1.46 -2.84 -18.23
C THR A 70 0.72 -3.35 -19.46
N ARG A 71 0.25 -4.61 -19.40
CA ARG A 71 -0.57 -5.17 -20.48
C ARG A 71 -1.84 -4.38 -20.76
N ALA A 72 -2.50 -3.84 -19.71
CA ALA A 72 -3.70 -3.03 -19.88
C ALA A 72 -3.37 -1.70 -20.58
N VAL A 73 -2.29 -1.04 -20.19
CA VAL A 73 -1.82 0.20 -20.81
C VAL A 73 -1.47 -0.05 -22.29
N ASP A 74 -0.70 -1.08 -22.58
CA ASP A 74 -0.27 -1.41 -23.97
C ASP A 74 -1.46 -1.75 -24.88
N ASN A 75 -2.52 -2.34 -24.35
CA ASN A 75 -3.72 -2.70 -25.10
C ASN A 75 -4.82 -1.62 -25.05
N MET A 76 -4.56 -0.47 -24.47
CA MET A 76 -5.56 0.61 -24.31
C MET A 76 -6.83 0.14 -23.59
N GLU A 77 -6.67 -0.79 -22.64
CA GLU A 77 -7.77 -1.25 -21.81
C GLU A 77 -8.16 -0.15 -20.81
N LYS A 78 -9.47 0.00 -20.54
CA LYS A 78 -9.91 0.97 -19.55
C LYS A 78 -9.64 0.46 -18.14
N ILE A 79 -8.86 1.24 -17.39
CA ILE A 79 -8.44 0.95 -16.03
C ILE A 79 -9.23 1.82 -15.04
N ALA A 80 -9.69 1.24 -13.93
CA ALA A 80 -10.19 2.00 -12.79
C ALA A 80 -9.23 1.86 -11.60
N VAL A 81 -8.75 2.97 -11.08
CA VAL A 81 -8.08 3.03 -9.76
C VAL A 81 -9.16 3.15 -8.70
N TYR A 82 -9.32 2.13 -7.88
CA TYR A 82 -10.33 2.05 -6.84
C TYR A 82 -9.70 2.31 -5.47
N GLY A 83 -9.91 3.48 -4.91
CA GLY A 83 -9.34 3.90 -3.64
C GLY A 83 -10.28 3.82 -2.45
N ASP A 84 -9.84 4.41 -1.35
CA ASP A 84 -10.67 4.66 -0.17
C ASP A 84 -10.78 6.17 0.09
N TYR A 85 -11.73 6.55 0.94
CA TYR A 85 -12.11 7.96 1.20
C TYR A 85 -11.23 8.65 2.25
N ASP A 86 -10.33 7.94 2.93
CA ASP A 86 -9.45 8.54 3.91
C ASP A 86 -8.17 9.14 3.26
N ALA A 87 -7.28 9.71 4.07
CA ALA A 87 -6.08 10.36 3.54
C ALA A 87 -5.13 9.40 2.82
N ASP A 88 -4.99 8.16 3.30
CA ASP A 88 -4.14 7.15 2.69
C ASP A 88 -4.73 6.69 1.35
N GLY A 89 -6.03 6.39 1.30
CA GLY A 89 -6.72 6.00 0.08
C GLY A 89 -6.76 7.10 -0.98
N VAL A 90 -7.02 8.35 -0.60
CA VAL A 90 -7.03 9.49 -1.53
C VAL A 90 -5.64 9.75 -2.11
N THR A 91 -4.59 9.73 -1.29
CA THR A 91 -3.21 9.96 -1.76
C THR A 91 -2.72 8.79 -2.63
N SER A 92 -3.03 7.56 -2.26
CA SER A 92 -2.75 6.36 -3.08
C SER A 92 -3.41 6.44 -4.44
N THR A 93 -4.71 6.82 -4.46
CA THR A 93 -5.48 7.00 -5.69
C THR A 93 -4.89 8.07 -6.58
N ALA A 94 -4.58 9.24 -6.01
CA ALA A 94 -4.01 10.36 -6.75
C ALA A 94 -2.66 9.97 -7.38
N MET A 95 -1.81 9.29 -6.63
CA MET A 95 -0.49 8.85 -7.08
C MET A 95 -0.60 7.89 -8.27
N LEU A 96 -1.33 6.79 -8.13
CA LEU A 96 -1.45 5.79 -9.19
C LEU A 96 -2.21 6.32 -10.42
N TYR A 97 -3.29 7.10 -10.19
CA TYR A 97 -4.06 7.71 -11.26
C TYR A 97 -3.18 8.65 -12.11
N SER A 98 -2.46 9.59 -11.46
CA SER A 98 -1.61 10.55 -12.15
C SER A 98 -0.50 9.85 -12.93
N TYR A 99 0.11 8.82 -12.35
CA TYR A 99 1.11 8.01 -13.04
C TYR A 99 0.55 7.37 -14.33
N LEU A 100 -0.59 6.66 -14.22
CA LEU A 100 -1.21 6.00 -15.37
C LEU A 100 -1.66 7.00 -16.43
N GLU A 101 -2.19 8.16 -16.04
CA GLU A 101 -2.58 9.24 -16.95
C GLU A 101 -1.37 9.77 -17.73
N THR A 102 -0.22 10.00 -17.06
CA THR A 102 1.00 10.47 -17.74
C THR A 102 1.57 9.43 -18.71
N ARG A 103 1.27 8.14 -18.49
CA ARG A 103 1.62 7.04 -19.41
C ARG A 103 0.63 6.87 -20.56
N GLY A 104 -0.40 7.72 -20.65
CA GLY A 104 -1.41 7.71 -21.71
C GLY A 104 -2.45 6.58 -21.57
N ALA A 105 -2.61 5.99 -20.38
CA ALA A 105 -3.63 4.98 -20.14
C ALA A 105 -5.06 5.58 -20.22
N ASP A 106 -6.03 4.79 -20.67
CA ASP A 106 -7.46 5.10 -20.50
C ASP A 106 -7.84 4.79 -19.05
N VAL A 107 -7.66 5.75 -18.16
CA VAL A 107 -7.80 5.58 -16.72
C VAL A 107 -8.90 6.46 -16.12
N ILE A 108 -9.67 5.89 -15.22
CA ILE A 108 -10.61 6.60 -14.35
C ILE A 108 -10.30 6.24 -12.88
N PHE A 109 -10.81 7.03 -11.95
CA PHE A 109 -10.75 6.66 -10.54
C PHE A 109 -12.15 6.51 -9.94
N TYR A 110 -12.25 5.75 -8.86
CA TYR A 110 -13.43 5.60 -8.05
C TYR A 110 -13.06 5.63 -6.58
N ILE A 111 -13.70 6.50 -5.81
CA ILE A 111 -13.57 6.56 -4.36
C ILE A 111 -14.98 6.45 -3.79
N PRO A 112 -15.28 5.43 -2.96
CA PRO A 112 -16.61 5.24 -2.40
C PRO A 112 -16.97 6.40 -1.47
N GLN A 113 -18.25 6.75 -1.41
CA GLN A 113 -18.74 7.77 -0.50
C GLN A 113 -18.82 7.20 0.91
N ARG A 114 -18.26 7.92 1.89
CA ARG A 114 -18.26 7.53 3.29
C ARG A 114 -19.67 7.26 3.82
N GLU A 115 -20.63 8.12 3.41
CA GLU A 115 -22.05 7.96 3.76
C GLU A 115 -22.77 7.25 2.61
N GLY A 116 -23.25 6.02 2.87
CA GLY A 116 -24.06 5.24 1.94
C GLY A 116 -23.39 4.03 1.33
N GLU A 117 -22.09 4.10 0.98
CA GLU A 117 -21.37 2.97 0.34
C GLU A 117 -20.50 2.21 1.34
N GLY A 118 -19.98 2.89 2.37
CA GLY A 118 -19.13 2.28 3.39
C GLY A 118 -17.65 2.24 2.96
N TYR A 119 -16.88 1.40 3.68
CA TYR A 119 -15.45 1.21 3.47
C TYR A 119 -15.18 0.11 2.44
N GLY A 120 -14.18 0.31 1.59
CA GLY A 120 -13.67 -0.68 0.64
C GLY A 120 -14.53 -0.86 -0.61
N MET A 121 -14.32 -1.98 -1.31
CA MET A 121 -15.09 -2.29 -2.51
C MET A 121 -16.56 -2.60 -2.17
N ASN A 122 -17.45 -2.28 -3.13
CA ASN A 122 -18.85 -2.71 -3.08
C ASN A 122 -19.33 -3.18 -4.45
N ILE A 123 -20.30 -4.09 -4.47
CA ILE A 123 -20.82 -4.70 -5.71
C ILE A 123 -21.41 -3.66 -6.65
N GLY A 124 -22.14 -2.66 -6.12
CA GLY A 124 -22.74 -1.60 -6.94
C GLY A 124 -21.70 -0.77 -7.69
N ALA A 125 -20.57 -0.47 -7.04
CA ALA A 125 -19.43 0.20 -7.68
C ALA A 125 -18.78 -0.67 -8.77
N VAL A 126 -18.64 -1.97 -8.53
CA VAL A 126 -18.12 -2.91 -9.55
C VAL A 126 -19.03 -2.94 -10.79
N GLU A 127 -20.33 -3.01 -10.59
CA GLU A 127 -21.32 -2.97 -11.69
C GLU A 127 -21.30 -1.64 -12.43
N TYR A 128 -21.21 -0.53 -11.71
CA TYR A 128 -21.05 0.80 -12.31
C TYR A 128 -19.77 0.90 -13.16
N LEU A 129 -18.65 0.38 -12.67
CA LEU A 129 -17.38 0.38 -13.43
C LEU A 129 -17.50 -0.49 -14.68
N LYS A 130 -18.24 -1.60 -14.65
CA LYS A 130 -18.54 -2.39 -15.84
C LYS A 130 -19.31 -1.60 -16.87
N GLU A 131 -20.34 -0.83 -16.47
CA GLU A 131 -21.11 0.04 -17.36
C GLU A 131 -20.23 1.14 -18.01
N LYS A 132 -19.16 1.57 -17.32
CA LYS A 132 -18.17 2.51 -17.86
C LYS A 132 -17.16 1.88 -18.82
N GLY A 133 -17.24 0.57 -19.04
CA GLY A 133 -16.37 -0.17 -19.94
C GLY A 133 -15.01 -0.53 -19.31
N VAL A 134 -14.90 -0.50 -17.98
CA VAL A 134 -13.68 -0.91 -17.27
C VAL A 134 -13.44 -2.40 -17.47
N SER A 135 -12.22 -2.77 -17.76
CA SER A 135 -11.74 -4.16 -17.89
C SER A 135 -10.68 -4.55 -16.85
N LEU A 136 -10.09 -3.57 -16.17
CA LEU A 136 -9.17 -3.77 -15.05
C LEU A 136 -9.50 -2.80 -13.91
N ILE A 137 -9.70 -3.35 -12.71
CA ILE A 137 -9.73 -2.59 -11.47
C ILE A 137 -8.40 -2.78 -10.76
N VAL A 138 -7.74 -1.69 -10.37
CA VAL A 138 -6.59 -1.70 -9.46
C VAL A 138 -7.03 -1.05 -8.16
N THR A 139 -7.14 -1.83 -7.09
CA THR A 139 -7.46 -1.26 -5.78
C THR A 139 -6.20 -0.70 -5.14
N VAL A 140 -6.34 0.39 -4.41
CA VAL A 140 -5.28 0.98 -3.58
C VAL A 140 -5.83 1.26 -2.19
N ASP A 141 -5.10 0.86 -1.15
CA ASP A 141 -5.49 1.02 0.26
C ASP A 141 -6.78 0.28 0.65
N ASN A 142 -7.21 -0.66 -0.14
CA ASN A 142 -8.35 -1.54 0.14
C ASN A 142 -8.31 -2.79 -0.74
N GLY A 143 -9.25 -3.71 -0.51
CA GLY A 143 -9.48 -4.85 -1.39
C GLY A 143 -9.05 -6.19 -0.83
N ILE A 144 -8.14 -6.26 0.16
CA ILE A 144 -7.66 -7.54 0.71
C ILE A 144 -8.78 -8.42 1.31
N SER A 145 -9.85 -7.80 1.76
CA SER A 145 -11.03 -8.48 2.32
C SER A 145 -12.22 -8.57 1.37
N SER A 146 -12.09 -8.07 0.13
CA SER A 146 -13.19 -7.91 -0.84
C SER A 146 -13.42 -9.16 -1.68
N VAL A 147 -13.59 -10.31 -1.02
CA VAL A 147 -13.72 -11.63 -1.70
C VAL A 147 -14.94 -11.68 -2.63
N GLN A 148 -16.09 -11.16 -2.18
CA GLN A 148 -17.34 -11.21 -2.95
C GLN A 148 -17.33 -10.21 -4.10
N GLU A 149 -16.79 -9.03 -3.89
CA GLU A 149 -16.68 -7.97 -4.87
C GLU A 149 -15.75 -8.35 -6.02
N VAL A 150 -14.61 -8.98 -5.68
CA VAL A 150 -13.67 -9.52 -6.67
C VAL A 150 -14.30 -10.68 -7.44
N ALA A 151 -15.02 -11.58 -6.77
CA ALA A 151 -15.76 -12.64 -7.46
C ALA A 151 -16.79 -12.06 -8.44
N ARG A 152 -17.51 -10.99 -8.02
CA ARG A 152 -18.46 -10.31 -8.91
C ARG A 152 -17.76 -9.64 -10.10
N ALA A 153 -16.60 -9.02 -9.90
CA ALA A 153 -15.80 -8.46 -10.98
C ALA A 153 -15.40 -9.53 -12.01
N ASN A 154 -14.93 -10.69 -11.53
CA ASN A 154 -14.57 -11.85 -12.35
C ASN A 154 -15.77 -12.35 -13.19
N GLU A 155 -16.96 -12.47 -12.59
CA GLU A 155 -18.19 -12.83 -13.30
C GLU A 155 -18.52 -11.86 -14.44
N LEU A 156 -18.23 -10.58 -14.25
CA LEU A 156 -18.46 -9.52 -15.23
C LEU A 156 -17.32 -9.41 -16.26
N GLY A 157 -16.26 -10.23 -16.15
CA GLY A 157 -15.10 -10.20 -17.02
C GLY A 157 -14.23 -8.95 -16.81
N ILE A 158 -14.13 -8.51 -15.55
CA ILE A 158 -13.21 -7.47 -15.11
C ILE A 158 -12.11 -8.13 -14.31
N ASP A 159 -10.86 -7.98 -14.72
CA ASP A 159 -9.71 -8.39 -13.93
C ASP A 159 -9.53 -7.44 -12.73
N VAL A 160 -9.04 -7.99 -11.62
CA VAL A 160 -8.73 -7.19 -10.42
C VAL A 160 -7.28 -7.40 -10.01
N VAL A 161 -6.60 -6.31 -9.73
CA VAL A 161 -5.30 -6.26 -9.03
C VAL A 161 -5.55 -5.59 -7.69
N VAL A 162 -5.30 -6.31 -6.61
CA VAL A 162 -5.44 -5.77 -5.24
C VAL A 162 -4.09 -5.27 -4.77
N THR A 163 -4.03 -4.01 -4.30
CA THR A 163 -2.90 -3.49 -3.53
C THR A 163 -3.42 -2.91 -2.22
N ASP A 164 -2.98 -3.49 -1.11
CA ASP A 164 -3.50 -3.19 0.21
C ASP A 164 -2.41 -3.37 1.28
N HIS A 165 -2.66 -2.86 2.48
CA HIS A 165 -1.78 -2.99 3.64
C HIS A 165 -2.52 -3.40 4.92
N HIS A 166 -3.81 -3.69 4.81
CA HIS A 166 -4.63 -4.15 5.91
C HIS A 166 -4.40 -5.64 6.18
N ARG A 167 -4.76 -6.11 7.38
CA ARG A 167 -4.61 -7.53 7.71
C ARG A 167 -5.61 -8.37 6.93
N PRO A 168 -5.12 -9.39 6.20
CA PRO A 168 -5.99 -10.27 5.43
C PRO A 168 -6.89 -11.11 6.33
N GLN A 169 -8.01 -11.54 5.77
CA GLN A 169 -8.86 -12.59 6.32
C GLN A 169 -8.30 -13.99 5.98
N GLU A 170 -8.97 -15.05 6.44
CA GLU A 170 -8.56 -16.44 6.12
C GLU A 170 -8.59 -16.74 4.63
N ILE A 171 -9.51 -16.11 3.90
CA ILE A 171 -9.68 -16.28 2.46
C ILE A 171 -9.28 -14.99 1.77
N LEU A 172 -8.33 -15.08 0.85
CA LEU A 172 -7.95 -13.98 -0.02
C LEU A 172 -8.90 -13.88 -1.23
N PRO A 173 -9.11 -12.67 -1.79
CA PRO A 173 -9.85 -12.52 -3.03
C PRO A 173 -9.15 -13.21 -4.20
N ASP A 174 -9.94 -13.81 -5.09
CA ASP A 174 -9.46 -14.49 -6.33
C ASP A 174 -9.17 -13.45 -7.42
N ALA A 175 -8.20 -12.59 -7.15
CA ALA A 175 -7.73 -11.54 -8.05
C ALA A 175 -6.52 -12.03 -8.88
N VAL A 176 -6.22 -11.34 -9.98
CA VAL A 176 -5.03 -11.62 -10.82
C VAL A 176 -3.74 -11.49 -10.02
N ALA A 177 -3.70 -10.51 -9.13
CA ALA A 177 -2.61 -10.30 -8.18
C ALA A 177 -3.18 -9.74 -6.88
N VAL A 178 -2.58 -10.12 -5.76
CA VAL A 178 -2.90 -9.58 -4.43
C VAL A 178 -1.59 -9.17 -3.77
N VAL A 179 -1.30 -7.89 -3.78
CA VAL A 179 -0.08 -7.32 -3.20
C VAL A 179 -0.41 -6.78 -1.82
N ASP A 180 0.06 -7.49 -0.79
CA ASP A 180 -0.08 -7.08 0.60
C ASP A 180 1.00 -7.76 1.45
N ALA A 181 1.78 -6.95 2.17
CA ALA A 181 2.87 -7.43 2.99
C ALA A 181 2.42 -8.28 4.20
N TYR A 182 1.15 -8.18 4.63
CA TYR A 182 0.60 -8.99 5.73
C TYR A 182 0.04 -10.35 5.30
N ARG A 183 0.08 -10.66 4.01
CA ARG A 183 -0.29 -12.01 3.56
C ARG A 183 0.56 -13.07 4.24
N PRO A 184 -0.02 -14.23 4.61
CA PRO A 184 0.73 -15.31 5.28
C PRO A 184 1.88 -15.88 4.43
N ASP A 185 1.78 -15.79 3.10
CA ASP A 185 2.76 -16.29 2.14
C ASP A 185 3.70 -15.20 1.58
N ASP A 186 3.60 -13.96 2.09
CA ASP A 186 4.53 -12.87 1.77
C ASP A 186 5.78 -12.96 2.64
N THR A 187 6.94 -12.90 2.01
CA THR A 187 8.26 -13.02 2.65
C THR A 187 9.07 -11.71 2.64
N SER A 188 8.45 -10.61 2.22
CA SER A 188 9.12 -9.31 2.24
C SER A 188 9.58 -8.95 3.64
N PRO A 189 10.76 -8.31 3.79
CA PRO A 189 11.35 -8.04 5.11
C PRO A 189 10.60 -6.97 5.89
N TYR A 190 9.94 -6.05 5.20
CA TYR A 190 9.18 -4.96 5.82
C TYR A 190 7.67 -5.19 5.65
N LYS A 191 6.91 -4.98 6.73
CA LYS A 191 5.47 -5.28 6.78
C LYS A 191 4.58 -4.06 7.04
N HIS A 192 5.15 -2.95 7.49
CA HIS A 192 4.38 -1.82 8.02
C HIS A 192 4.21 -0.69 6.98
N PHE A 193 3.88 -1.06 5.75
CA PHE A 193 3.55 -0.07 4.74
C PHE A 193 2.23 0.63 5.07
N SER A 194 2.07 1.88 4.62
CA SER A 194 0.79 2.53 4.40
C SER A 194 0.22 2.12 3.04
N GLY A 195 -1.04 2.41 2.75
CA GLY A 195 -1.62 2.15 1.44
C GLY A 195 -0.85 2.89 0.35
N VAL A 196 -0.51 4.18 0.57
CA VAL A 196 0.32 4.94 -0.40
C VAL A 196 1.73 4.38 -0.52
N GLY A 197 2.28 3.77 0.54
CA GLY A 197 3.58 3.07 0.47
C GLY A 197 3.54 1.84 -0.43
N ILE A 198 2.46 1.06 -0.43
CA ILE A 198 2.27 -0.05 -1.37
C ILE A 198 2.05 0.47 -2.79
N ALA A 199 1.23 1.52 -2.98
CA ALA A 199 1.04 2.15 -4.28
C ALA A 199 2.38 2.67 -4.86
N PHE A 200 3.22 3.29 -4.03
CA PHE A 200 4.56 3.72 -4.43
C PHE A 200 5.45 2.54 -4.86
N LYS A 201 5.41 1.42 -4.13
CA LYS A 201 6.13 0.20 -4.53
C LYS A 201 5.62 -0.36 -5.87
N LEU A 202 4.32 -0.25 -6.13
CA LEU A 202 3.75 -0.62 -7.43
C LEU A 202 4.28 0.29 -8.55
N LEU A 203 4.39 1.61 -8.34
CA LEU A 203 4.98 2.52 -9.30
C LEU A 203 6.44 2.16 -9.58
N MET A 204 7.23 1.89 -8.54
CA MET A 204 8.61 1.41 -8.71
C MET A 204 8.67 0.13 -9.57
N ALA A 205 7.74 -0.80 -9.37
CA ALA A 205 7.69 -2.04 -10.15
C ALA A 205 7.29 -1.80 -11.62
N LEU A 206 6.42 -0.82 -11.88
CA LEU A 206 6.04 -0.42 -13.24
C LEU A 206 7.18 0.31 -14.00
N GLU A 207 8.18 0.84 -13.28
CA GLU A 207 9.42 1.43 -13.80
C GLU A 207 10.61 0.46 -13.73
N ASP A 208 10.37 -0.86 -13.75
CA ASP A 208 11.40 -1.91 -13.67
C ASP A 208 12.30 -1.82 -12.41
N GLY A 209 11.79 -1.25 -11.33
CA GLY A 209 12.48 -1.15 -10.05
C GLY A 209 13.58 -0.09 -9.96
N ALA A 210 13.86 0.65 -11.04
CA ALA A 210 15.00 1.56 -11.13
C ALA A 210 14.63 2.99 -11.59
N GLY A 211 13.34 3.30 -11.74
CA GLY A 211 12.93 4.60 -12.27
C GLY A 211 13.15 5.75 -11.29
N ASP A 212 13.32 6.96 -11.82
CA ASP A 212 13.24 8.23 -11.09
C ASP A 212 11.81 8.45 -10.55
N VAL A 213 11.40 7.57 -9.63
CA VAL A 213 10.09 7.69 -8.94
C VAL A 213 10.13 8.75 -7.84
N GLU A 214 11.31 9.29 -7.51
CA GLU A 214 11.44 10.37 -6.52
C GLU A 214 10.70 11.64 -6.92
N ASP A 215 10.57 11.91 -8.21
CA ASP A 215 9.80 13.05 -8.73
C ASP A 215 8.26 12.85 -8.62
N LEU A 216 7.82 11.65 -8.20
CA LEU A 216 6.39 11.32 -8.03
C LEU A 216 5.90 11.47 -6.58
N LEU A 217 6.79 11.81 -5.65
CA LEU A 217 6.52 12.11 -4.25
C LEU A 217 6.37 13.61 -4.01
#